data_a13171a72ce691ab35a142407d85abab
#
_entry.id   a13171a72ce691ab35a142407d85abab
#
_cell.length_a   1.000
_cell.length_b   1.000
_cell.length_c   1.000
_cell.angle_alpha   90.00
_cell.angle_beta   90.00
_cell.angle_gamma   90.00
#
_symmetry.space_group_name_H-M   'P 1'
#
loop_
_entity.id
_entity.type
_entity.pdbx_description
1 polymer ?
#
loop_
_entity_poly.entity_id
_entity_poly.type
_entity_poly.pdbx_seq_one_letter_code
_entity_poly.pdbx_strand_id
1 'polypeptide(L)'
;MEKKFRIADELHATRVEVTLASLGFERVGSEEEFVDWYFDLPGPHWHFSLRDVWIRYRERKIGIDGGWGWRGAWQVKRGIRTKDDSGQQGREGDGITVYEELQGRDAKALILDLLSESAGMEGLDAALGKVLSPTRSSLPDSQYDGYDVPYLAGAECLLPFARLLTKRTRYETTNDGIFGNLKVDIDRTDVGYMVGEVEAVFENFSDEQSYVELAKEKISKLVDLLSCDNEGNDSTMSKLEYYMIKNQRGHYDACVKSSRILN
;
A
#
# COMPACT_ATOMS: atom_id res chain seq x y z
N MET A 1 -1.06 -10.91 4.58
CA MET A 1 -0.21 -11.35 3.45
C MET A 1 -0.88 -11.01 2.15
N GLU A 2 -0.13 -10.53 1.18
CA GLU A 2 -0.68 -10.14 -0.12
C GLU A 2 0.28 -10.49 -1.26
N LYS A 3 -0.29 -10.78 -2.42
CA LYS A 3 0.43 -10.87 -3.70
C LYS A 3 -0.33 -10.09 -4.75
N LYS A 4 0.42 -9.33 -5.56
CA LYS A 4 -0.15 -8.50 -6.61
C LYS A 4 -0.04 -9.20 -7.95
N PHE A 5 -0.97 -8.86 -8.85
CA PHE A 5 -0.89 -9.24 -10.25
C PHE A 5 -1.30 -8.08 -11.14
N ARG A 6 -0.68 -7.97 -12.29
CA ARG A 6 -0.94 -6.89 -13.23
C ARG A 6 -2.28 -7.09 -13.94
N ILE A 7 -3.05 -6.02 -14.08
CA ILE A 7 -4.21 -5.95 -14.94
C ILE A 7 -3.85 -5.02 -16.11
N ALA A 8 -3.83 -5.56 -17.32
CA ALA A 8 -3.35 -4.83 -18.50
C ALA A 8 -4.33 -3.72 -18.95
N ASP A 9 -5.62 -4.04 -18.94
CA ASP A 9 -6.70 -3.18 -19.40
C ASP A 9 -8.06 -3.63 -18.86
N GLU A 10 -9.14 -2.94 -19.23
CA GLU A 10 -10.51 -3.26 -18.78
C GLU A 10 -11.00 -4.62 -19.31
N LEU A 11 -10.55 -5.06 -20.46
CA LEU A 11 -10.91 -6.37 -20.99
C LEU A 11 -10.29 -7.48 -20.12
N HIS A 12 -9.03 -7.30 -19.73
CA HIS A 12 -8.37 -8.21 -18.79
C HIS A 12 -9.07 -8.18 -17.41
N ALA A 13 -9.43 -7.00 -16.88
CA ALA A 13 -10.19 -6.89 -15.65
C ALA A 13 -11.50 -7.69 -15.72
N THR A 14 -12.24 -7.58 -16.81
CA THR A 14 -13.47 -8.35 -17.03
C THR A 14 -13.22 -9.87 -17.05
N ARG A 15 -12.13 -10.34 -17.67
CA ARG A 15 -11.78 -11.78 -17.64
C ARG A 15 -11.45 -12.25 -16.22
N VAL A 16 -10.70 -11.45 -15.46
CA VAL A 16 -10.42 -11.72 -14.04
C VAL A 16 -11.72 -11.85 -13.24
N GLU A 17 -12.66 -10.94 -13.42
CA GLU A 17 -13.97 -10.96 -12.76
C GLU A 17 -14.77 -12.22 -13.10
N VAL A 18 -14.80 -12.63 -14.37
CA VAL A 18 -15.45 -13.88 -14.81
C VAL A 18 -14.77 -15.11 -14.19
N THR A 19 -13.45 -15.13 -14.15
CA THR A 19 -12.68 -16.21 -13.53
C THR A 19 -12.97 -16.30 -12.03
N LEU A 20 -12.97 -15.17 -11.32
CA LEU A 20 -13.31 -15.10 -9.89
C LEU A 20 -14.71 -15.65 -9.63
N ALA A 21 -15.71 -15.25 -10.42
CA ALA A 21 -17.07 -15.78 -10.30
C ALA A 21 -17.13 -17.30 -10.50
N SER A 22 -16.37 -17.85 -11.46
CA SER A 22 -16.30 -19.29 -11.71
C SER A 22 -15.63 -20.06 -10.57
N LEU A 23 -14.77 -19.41 -9.78
CA LEU A 23 -14.10 -19.95 -8.60
C LEU A 23 -14.90 -19.76 -7.30
N GLY A 24 -16.11 -19.19 -7.39
CA GLY A 24 -17.00 -18.99 -6.25
C GLY A 24 -16.71 -17.72 -5.44
N PHE A 25 -16.01 -16.74 -6.02
CA PHE A 25 -15.90 -15.40 -5.45
C PHE A 25 -17.12 -14.57 -5.80
N GLU A 26 -17.62 -13.84 -4.84
CA GLU A 26 -18.71 -12.89 -5.02
C GLU A 26 -18.21 -11.46 -4.79
N ARG A 27 -18.77 -10.53 -5.55
CA ARG A 27 -18.50 -9.11 -5.36
C ARG A 27 -19.11 -8.63 -4.06
N VAL A 28 -18.29 -7.99 -3.21
CA VAL A 28 -18.71 -7.45 -1.92
C VAL A 28 -19.02 -5.97 -2.05
N GLY A 29 -20.27 -5.62 -1.82
CA GLY A 29 -20.72 -4.23 -1.82
C GLY A 29 -20.66 -3.52 -3.17
N SER A 30 -20.65 -2.19 -3.11
CA SER A 30 -20.43 -1.31 -4.26
C SER A 30 -18.94 -1.05 -4.46
N GLU A 31 -18.57 -0.51 -5.62
CA GLU A 31 -17.21 0.01 -5.84
C GLU A 31 -16.86 1.04 -4.76
N GLU A 32 -15.71 0.85 -4.13
CA GLU A 32 -15.16 1.80 -3.17
C GLU A 32 -14.32 2.85 -3.90
N GLU A 33 -14.50 4.12 -3.53
CA GLU A 33 -13.66 5.21 -4.02
C GLU A 33 -12.88 5.80 -2.84
N PHE A 34 -11.56 5.88 -2.95
CA PHE A 34 -10.70 6.43 -1.91
C PHE A 34 -9.47 7.13 -2.48
N VAL A 35 -8.96 8.07 -1.68
CA VAL A 35 -7.71 8.79 -1.95
C VAL A 35 -6.68 8.38 -0.91
N ASP A 36 -5.53 7.93 -1.37
CA ASP A 36 -4.35 7.67 -0.53
C ASP A 36 -3.35 8.82 -0.69
N TRP A 37 -3.04 9.48 0.42
CA TRP A 37 -1.92 10.40 0.56
C TRP A 37 -0.77 9.69 1.24
N TYR A 38 0.40 9.64 0.61
CA TYR A 38 1.60 9.03 1.19
C TYR A 38 2.55 10.10 1.65
N PHE A 39 3.14 9.89 2.84
CA PHE A 39 3.96 10.85 3.54
C PHE A 39 5.32 10.26 3.89
N ASP A 40 6.34 11.12 3.83
CA ASP A 40 7.68 10.84 4.33
C ASP A 40 8.34 12.14 4.79
N LEU A 41 9.55 12.07 5.33
CA LEU A 41 10.37 13.23 5.53
C LEU A 41 10.81 13.80 4.18
N PRO A 42 11.06 15.13 4.08
CA PRO A 42 11.46 15.75 2.83
C PRO A 42 12.73 15.14 2.26
N GLY A 43 12.75 14.96 0.94
CA GLY A 43 13.92 14.44 0.23
C GLY A 43 15.15 15.36 0.39
N PRO A 44 16.34 14.78 0.37
CA PRO A 44 16.68 13.39 0.04
C PRO A 44 16.61 12.40 1.22
N HIS A 45 15.99 12.79 2.34
CA HIS A 45 16.01 12.03 3.60
C HIS A 45 14.89 11.00 3.74
N TRP A 46 14.09 10.75 2.72
CA TRP A 46 12.98 9.76 2.69
C TRP A 46 13.15 8.59 3.67
N HIS A 47 12.95 8.90 4.96
CA HIS A 47 13.44 8.07 6.05
C HIS A 47 12.61 6.82 6.28
N PHE A 48 11.29 6.94 6.12
CA PHE A 48 10.37 5.86 6.44
C PHE A 48 10.24 4.87 5.28
N SER A 49 10.03 5.36 4.08
CA SER A 49 9.92 4.53 2.88
C SER A 49 11.20 3.72 2.60
N LEU A 50 12.39 4.29 2.87
CA LEU A 50 13.67 3.57 2.79
C LEU A 50 13.79 2.42 3.79
N ARG A 51 12.92 2.32 4.78
CA ARG A 51 12.86 1.28 5.81
C ARG A 51 11.65 0.37 5.66
N ASP A 52 10.96 0.44 4.52
CA ASP A 52 9.72 -0.28 4.25
C ASP A 52 8.60 0.06 5.26
N VAL A 53 8.55 1.33 5.67
CA VAL A 53 7.50 1.89 6.51
C VAL A 53 6.74 2.92 5.67
N TRP A 54 5.46 2.65 5.43
CA TRP A 54 4.60 3.45 4.57
C TRP A 54 3.57 4.18 5.42
N ILE A 55 3.76 5.50 5.58
CA ILE A 55 2.81 6.37 6.27
C ILE A 55 1.81 6.86 5.24
N ARG A 56 0.55 6.62 5.51
CA ARG A 56 -0.54 6.93 4.59
C ARG A 56 -1.72 7.56 5.34
N TYR A 57 -2.35 8.57 4.72
CA TYR A 57 -3.70 9.01 5.10
C TYR A 57 -4.67 8.59 4.01
N ARG A 58 -5.64 7.76 4.35
CA ARG A 58 -6.67 7.30 3.41
C ARG A 58 -7.97 7.99 3.68
N GLU A 59 -8.49 8.67 2.67
CA GLU A 59 -9.84 9.24 2.65
C GLU A 59 -10.75 8.32 1.84
N ARG A 60 -11.83 7.85 2.44
CA ARG A 60 -12.86 7.06 1.76
C ARG A 60 -14.08 7.90 1.51
N LYS A 61 -14.65 7.78 0.32
CA LYS A 61 -15.94 8.33 -0.02
C LYS A 61 -17.02 7.50 0.65
N ILE A 62 -17.82 8.11 1.48
CA ILE A 62 -18.91 7.46 2.23
C ILE A 62 -20.22 8.18 1.98
N GLY A 63 -21.31 7.41 1.98
CA GLY A 63 -22.66 7.98 2.02
C GLY A 63 -22.87 8.65 3.38
N ILE A 64 -23.32 9.89 3.36
CA ILE A 64 -23.79 10.63 4.53
C ILE A 64 -25.21 11.12 4.26
N ASP A 65 -25.97 11.45 5.31
CA ASP A 65 -27.36 11.90 5.18
C ASP A 65 -27.50 13.00 4.12
N GLY A 66 -28.16 12.65 3.01
CA GLY A 66 -28.42 13.57 1.89
C GLY A 66 -27.33 13.72 0.84
N GLY A 67 -26.21 12.92 0.89
CA GLY A 67 -25.16 13.02 -0.11
C GLY A 67 -23.96 12.11 0.10
N TRP A 68 -22.82 12.53 -0.43
CA TRP A 68 -21.53 11.87 -0.28
C TRP A 68 -20.57 12.78 0.47
N GLY A 69 -19.75 12.19 1.35
CA GLY A 69 -18.66 12.86 2.03
C GLY A 69 -17.40 12.02 2.07
N TRP A 70 -16.32 12.62 2.54
CA TRP A 70 -15.03 11.95 2.69
C TRP A 70 -14.73 11.75 4.18
N ARG A 71 -14.28 10.56 4.55
CA ARG A 71 -13.79 10.26 5.90
C ARG A 71 -12.39 9.71 5.80
N GLY A 72 -11.46 10.36 6.49
CA GLY A 72 -10.06 10.00 6.47
C GLY A 72 -9.55 9.35 7.74
N ALA A 73 -8.53 8.51 7.61
CA ALA A 73 -7.81 7.91 8.72
C ALA A 73 -6.33 7.75 8.36
N TRP A 74 -5.47 7.98 9.36
CA TRP A 74 -4.06 7.66 9.29
C TRP A 74 -3.86 6.15 9.33
N GLN A 75 -2.92 5.67 8.54
CA GLN A 75 -2.53 4.27 8.45
C GLN A 75 -1.00 4.18 8.36
N VAL A 76 -0.44 3.14 8.97
CA VAL A 76 0.97 2.77 8.80
C VAL A 76 1.01 1.32 8.35
N LYS A 77 1.69 1.08 7.23
CA LYS A 77 1.97 -0.26 6.72
C LYS A 77 3.46 -0.50 6.83
N ARG A 78 3.86 -1.55 7.56
CA ARG A 78 5.25 -1.89 7.83
C ARG A 78 5.54 -3.30 7.38
N GLY A 79 6.55 -3.49 6.53
CA GLY A 79 7.01 -4.80 6.10
C GLY A 79 7.49 -5.63 7.29
N ILE A 80 6.96 -6.83 7.43
CA ILE A 80 7.45 -7.80 8.43
C ILE A 80 8.53 -8.63 7.74
N ARG A 81 9.75 -8.52 8.25
CA ARG A 81 10.86 -9.36 7.78
C ARG A 81 10.78 -10.70 8.47
N THR A 82 10.50 -11.74 7.73
CA THR A 82 10.71 -13.10 8.20
C THR A 82 12.22 -13.38 8.15
N LYS A 83 12.81 -13.78 9.27
CA LYS A 83 14.17 -14.33 9.28
C LYS A 83 14.05 -15.74 8.68
N ASP A 84 14.69 -15.97 7.55
CA ASP A 84 14.95 -17.34 7.13
C ASP A 84 15.98 -17.99 8.06
N ASP A 85 15.97 -19.30 8.16
CA ASP A 85 16.91 -20.08 8.99
C ASP A 85 18.38 -19.89 8.57
N SER A 86 18.65 -19.28 7.43
CA SER A 86 19.99 -18.98 6.90
C SER A 86 20.55 -17.64 7.38
N GLY A 87 19.73 -16.83 8.07
CA GLY A 87 20.12 -15.49 8.52
C GLY A 87 20.24 -14.47 7.38
N GLN A 88 19.95 -14.86 6.15
CA GLN A 88 19.83 -13.94 5.04
C GLN A 88 18.47 -13.25 5.10
N GLN A 89 18.50 -11.92 5.08
CA GLN A 89 17.28 -11.10 4.99
C GLN A 89 16.76 -11.20 3.54
N GLY A 90 16.05 -12.30 3.23
CA GLY A 90 15.45 -12.51 1.92
C GLY A 90 14.00 -12.05 1.91
N ARG A 91 13.61 -11.26 0.93
CA ARG A 91 12.26 -11.37 0.39
C ARG A 91 12.16 -12.77 -0.18
N GLU A 92 11.15 -13.52 0.25
CA GLU A 92 10.84 -14.79 -0.39
C GLU A 92 10.59 -14.55 -1.88
N GLY A 93 11.27 -15.31 -2.74
CA GLY A 93 11.23 -15.16 -4.19
C GLY A 93 9.89 -15.51 -4.85
N ASP A 94 8.81 -15.67 -4.06
CA ASP A 94 7.45 -15.95 -4.51
C ASP A 94 6.59 -14.69 -4.75
N GLY A 95 7.14 -13.50 -4.47
CA GLY A 95 6.45 -12.22 -4.63
C GLY A 95 5.35 -11.96 -3.60
N ILE A 96 5.26 -12.77 -2.54
CA ILE A 96 4.32 -12.55 -1.43
C ILE A 96 4.96 -11.62 -0.41
N THR A 97 4.22 -10.59 0.00
CA THR A 97 4.67 -9.64 1.01
C THR A 97 3.81 -9.75 2.27
N VAL A 98 4.46 -9.73 3.42
CA VAL A 98 3.80 -9.74 4.73
C VAL A 98 3.95 -8.36 5.36
N TYR A 99 2.81 -7.77 5.73
CA TYR A 99 2.77 -6.46 6.36
C TYR A 99 2.01 -6.50 7.68
N GLU A 100 2.47 -5.68 8.62
CA GLU A 100 1.64 -5.20 9.72
C GLU A 100 0.98 -3.89 9.27
N GLU A 101 -0.32 -3.77 9.45
CA GLU A 101 -1.06 -2.55 9.16
C GLU A 101 -1.78 -2.04 10.39
N LEU A 102 -1.45 -0.82 10.82
CA LEU A 102 -2.10 -0.11 11.90
C LEU A 102 -2.98 1.01 11.34
N GLN A 103 -4.10 1.30 12.03
CA GLN A 103 -5.05 2.33 11.60
C GLN A 103 -5.48 3.24 12.75
N GLY A 104 -5.92 4.46 12.42
CA GLY A 104 -6.55 5.38 13.35
C GLY A 104 -5.62 5.83 14.47
N ARG A 105 -5.97 5.53 15.72
CA ARG A 105 -5.23 5.97 16.91
C ARG A 105 -3.85 5.30 16.98
N ASP A 106 -3.78 4.01 16.73
CA ASP A 106 -2.54 3.23 16.84
C ASP A 106 -1.55 3.64 15.75
N ALA A 107 -2.03 3.90 14.53
CA ALA A 107 -1.19 4.46 13.48
C ALA A 107 -0.63 5.83 13.86
N LYS A 108 -1.46 6.73 14.43
CA LYS A 108 -1.00 8.06 14.89
C LYS A 108 0.05 7.94 15.97
N ALA A 109 -0.14 7.07 16.96
CA ALA A 109 0.83 6.83 18.03
C ALA A 109 2.16 6.35 17.46
N LEU A 110 2.12 5.33 16.58
CA LEU A 110 3.34 4.81 15.94
C LEU A 110 4.05 5.89 15.08
N ILE A 111 3.33 6.73 14.36
CA ILE A 111 3.94 7.82 13.57
C ILE A 111 4.73 8.77 14.48
N LEU A 112 4.15 9.18 15.62
CA LEU A 112 4.80 10.09 16.56
C LEU A 112 6.02 9.44 17.23
N ASP A 113 5.94 8.16 17.57
CA ASP A 113 7.07 7.38 18.13
C ASP A 113 8.22 7.29 17.11
N LEU A 114 7.93 6.95 15.86
CA LEU A 114 8.92 6.87 14.78
C LEU A 114 9.59 8.21 14.51
N LEU A 115 8.85 9.32 14.58
CA LEU A 115 9.41 10.68 14.45
C LEU A 115 10.31 11.01 15.64
N SER A 116 9.94 10.64 16.86
CA SER A 116 10.74 10.85 18.07
C SER A 116 12.05 10.07 18.00
N GLU A 117 12.04 8.84 17.54
CA GLU A 117 13.25 8.04 17.31
C GLU A 117 14.17 8.65 16.25
N SER A 118 13.58 9.34 15.27
CA SER A 118 14.32 9.98 14.18
C SER A 118 14.93 11.31 14.56
N ALA A 119 14.43 12.00 15.60
CA ALA A 119 14.86 13.33 16.02
C ALA A 119 16.32 13.43 16.51
N GLY A 120 16.98 12.30 16.81
CA GLY A 120 18.40 12.23 17.18
C GLY A 120 19.36 12.00 16.00
N MET A 121 18.88 11.99 14.75
CA MET A 121 19.72 11.72 13.57
C MET A 121 20.37 13.02 13.07
N GLU A 122 21.71 12.98 12.88
CA GLU A 122 22.49 14.11 12.33
C GLU A 122 21.87 14.61 11.00
N GLY A 123 21.63 15.92 10.92
CA GLY A 123 21.05 16.57 9.74
C GLY A 123 19.52 16.64 9.71
N LEU A 124 18.81 15.83 10.50
CA LEU A 124 17.36 15.87 10.58
C LEU A 124 16.89 17.12 11.36
N ASP A 125 17.58 17.49 12.45
CA ASP A 125 17.28 18.70 13.23
C ASP A 125 17.38 19.98 12.39
N ALA A 126 18.33 20.04 11.46
CA ALA A 126 18.46 21.18 10.53
C ALA A 126 17.34 21.18 9.46
N ALA A 127 16.89 20.01 9.02
CA ALA A 127 15.77 19.87 8.11
C ALA A 127 14.42 20.13 8.82
N LEU A 128 14.26 19.62 10.04
CA LEU A 128 13.08 19.85 10.89
C LEU A 128 12.99 21.32 11.32
N GLY A 129 14.10 21.98 11.67
CA GLY A 129 14.13 23.38 12.03
C GLY A 129 13.71 24.32 10.90
N LYS A 130 13.90 23.92 9.63
CA LYS A 130 13.41 24.66 8.45
C LYS A 130 11.93 24.35 8.14
N VAL A 131 11.42 23.20 8.53
CA VAL A 131 10.04 22.76 8.27
C VAL A 131 9.07 23.18 9.38
N LEU A 132 9.57 23.44 10.60
CA LEU A 132 8.76 23.91 11.75
C LEU A 132 8.19 25.34 11.57
N SER A 133 8.42 26.00 10.44
CA SER A 133 7.64 27.17 10.01
C SER A 133 7.00 26.86 8.65
N PRO A 134 6.03 25.95 8.59
CA PRO A 134 5.35 25.72 7.33
C PRO A 134 4.44 26.90 7.04
N THR A 135 4.99 27.90 6.39
CA THR A 135 4.14 28.65 5.48
C THR A 135 3.70 27.65 4.42
N ARG A 136 2.42 27.60 4.13
CA ARG A 136 1.77 26.79 3.07
C ARG A 136 2.49 26.81 1.71
N SER A 137 3.50 27.65 1.57
CA SER A 137 4.35 27.91 0.40
C SER A 137 5.55 26.96 0.20
N SER A 138 5.78 25.97 1.08
CA SER A 138 6.92 25.05 0.94
C SER A 138 6.58 23.69 0.33
N LEU A 139 5.31 23.45 0.01
CA LEU A 139 4.91 22.34 -0.86
C LEU A 139 5.33 22.68 -2.30
N PRO A 140 5.82 21.73 -3.10
CA PRO A 140 6.05 21.98 -4.52
C PRO A 140 4.75 22.47 -5.14
N ASP A 141 4.72 23.76 -5.51
CA ASP A 141 3.56 24.63 -5.76
C ASP A 141 2.57 24.17 -6.83
N SER A 142 2.78 23.05 -7.51
CA SER A 142 1.95 22.69 -8.65
C SER A 142 1.23 21.35 -8.53
N GLN A 143 1.62 20.48 -7.62
CA GLN A 143 1.10 19.10 -7.62
C GLN A 143 -0.17 18.91 -6.78
N TYR A 144 -0.42 19.79 -5.81
CA TYR A 144 -1.53 19.66 -4.86
C TYR A 144 -2.41 20.89 -4.75
N ASP A 145 -2.31 21.82 -5.71
CA ASP A 145 -3.16 23.01 -5.77
C ASP A 145 -4.65 22.63 -5.81
N GLY A 146 -5.39 23.15 -4.85
CA GLY A 146 -6.82 22.90 -4.71
C GLY A 146 -7.19 21.70 -3.83
N TYR A 147 -6.24 21.01 -3.21
CA TYR A 147 -6.52 19.95 -2.23
C TYR A 147 -6.18 20.37 -0.80
N ASP A 148 -7.05 19.98 0.14
CA ASP A 148 -6.74 20.09 1.57
C ASP A 148 -5.81 18.93 1.97
N VAL A 149 -4.50 19.23 2.08
CA VAL A 149 -3.51 18.22 2.49
C VAL A 149 -3.78 17.79 3.93
N PRO A 150 -3.88 16.48 4.21
CA PRO A 150 -4.10 15.98 5.55
C PRO A 150 -3.00 16.41 6.53
N TYR A 151 -3.40 16.75 7.75
CA TYR A 151 -2.52 17.24 8.80
C TYR A 151 -2.54 16.30 10.02
N LEU A 152 -1.39 16.07 10.62
CA LEU A 152 -1.26 15.38 11.89
C LEU A 152 -0.47 16.25 12.87
N ALA A 153 -1.12 16.68 13.95
CA ALA A 153 -0.47 17.48 15.00
C ALA A 153 0.72 16.71 15.61
N GLY A 154 1.86 17.37 15.75
CA GLY A 154 3.12 16.76 16.21
C GLY A 154 3.92 16.05 15.11
N ALA A 155 3.43 16.07 13.86
CA ALA A 155 4.08 15.46 12.71
C ALA A 155 4.15 16.41 11.50
N GLU A 156 4.34 17.70 11.76
CA GLU A 156 4.37 18.78 10.76
C GLU A 156 5.53 18.64 9.76
N CYS A 157 6.54 17.86 10.12
CA CYS A 157 7.67 17.56 9.25
C CYS A 157 7.37 16.52 8.16
N LEU A 158 6.26 15.80 8.26
CA LEU A 158 5.83 14.87 7.23
C LEU A 158 5.26 15.65 6.03
N LEU A 159 5.83 15.41 4.87
CA LEU A 159 5.38 16.00 3.62
C LEU A 159 4.73 14.93 2.73
N PRO A 160 3.63 15.25 2.05
CA PRO A 160 3.07 14.34 1.08
C PRO A 160 4.00 14.24 -0.13
N PHE A 161 4.25 13.02 -0.60
CA PHE A 161 5.03 12.80 -1.83
C PHE A 161 4.22 12.09 -2.91
N ALA A 162 3.09 11.48 -2.56
CA ALA A 162 2.18 10.87 -3.53
C ALA A 162 0.73 11.04 -3.12
N ARG A 163 -0.13 11.22 -4.12
CA ARG A 163 -1.59 11.21 -3.99
C ARG A 163 -2.16 10.31 -5.08
N LEU A 164 -2.97 9.34 -4.70
CA LEU A 164 -3.57 8.36 -5.60
C LEU A 164 -5.08 8.26 -5.33
N LEU A 165 -5.90 8.61 -6.30
CA LEU A 165 -7.32 8.26 -6.30
C LEU A 165 -7.46 6.83 -6.83
N THR A 166 -8.14 5.98 -6.09
CA THR A 166 -8.37 4.59 -6.43
C THR A 166 -9.86 4.27 -6.39
N LYS A 167 -10.32 3.57 -7.41
CA LYS A 167 -11.60 2.86 -7.44
C LYS A 167 -11.33 1.39 -7.28
N ARG A 168 -11.91 0.77 -6.26
CA ARG A 168 -11.69 -0.62 -5.85
C ARG A 168 -12.95 -1.43 -5.98
N THR A 169 -12.87 -2.54 -6.67
CA THR A 169 -13.88 -3.59 -6.62
C THR A 169 -13.33 -4.76 -5.81
N ARG A 170 -14.07 -5.21 -4.79
CA ARG A 170 -13.67 -6.29 -3.89
C ARG A 170 -14.47 -7.55 -4.16
N TYR A 171 -13.77 -8.68 -4.08
CA TYR A 171 -14.33 -10.02 -4.18
C TYR A 171 -13.90 -10.84 -2.98
N GLU A 172 -14.83 -11.62 -2.42
CA GLU A 172 -14.56 -12.55 -1.32
C GLU A 172 -15.21 -13.89 -1.62
N THR A 173 -14.64 -14.99 -1.10
CA THR A 173 -15.29 -16.29 -1.20
C THR A 173 -16.34 -16.45 -0.12
N THR A 174 -17.49 -16.98 -0.46
CA THR A 174 -18.56 -17.32 0.49
C THR A 174 -18.44 -18.75 1.02
N ASN A 175 -17.54 -19.55 0.48
CA ASN A 175 -17.38 -20.97 0.77
C ASN A 175 -16.01 -21.27 1.37
N ASP A 176 -15.96 -22.30 2.25
CA ASP A 176 -14.72 -22.90 2.79
C ASP A 176 -13.94 -23.73 1.75
N GLY A 177 -14.10 -23.39 0.47
CA GLY A 177 -13.42 -24.05 -0.66
C GLY A 177 -11.90 -23.85 -0.65
N ILE A 178 -11.25 -24.29 -1.75
CA ILE A 178 -9.80 -24.25 -1.92
C ILE A 178 -9.24 -22.85 -1.63
N PHE A 179 -9.97 -21.78 -2.00
CA PHE A 179 -9.58 -20.38 -1.82
C PHE A 179 -10.31 -19.68 -0.66
N GLY A 180 -10.90 -20.43 0.27
CA GLY A 180 -11.58 -19.87 1.44
C GLY A 180 -10.69 -18.89 2.22
N ASN A 181 -11.29 -17.82 2.74
CA ASN A 181 -10.63 -16.72 3.48
C ASN A 181 -9.69 -15.85 2.66
N LEU A 182 -9.69 -15.96 1.32
CA LEU A 182 -9.00 -15.00 0.47
C LEU A 182 -9.93 -13.86 0.03
N LYS A 183 -9.34 -12.69 -0.09
CA LYS A 183 -9.96 -11.51 -0.69
C LYS A 183 -9.20 -11.16 -1.95
N VAL A 184 -9.92 -10.67 -2.95
CA VAL A 184 -9.32 -10.15 -4.18
C VAL A 184 -9.82 -8.74 -4.40
N ASP A 185 -8.89 -7.80 -4.46
CA ASP A 185 -9.18 -6.40 -4.77
C ASP A 185 -8.70 -6.09 -6.20
N ILE A 186 -9.56 -5.46 -6.99
CA ILE A 186 -9.22 -4.90 -8.31
C ILE A 186 -9.21 -3.40 -8.20
N ASP A 187 -8.03 -2.79 -8.33
CA ASP A 187 -7.80 -1.37 -8.17
C ASP A 187 -7.59 -0.68 -9.53
N ARG A 188 -8.33 0.38 -9.77
CA ARG A 188 -8.19 1.31 -10.90
C ARG A 188 -7.77 2.67 -10.37
N THR A 189 -6.64 3.19 -10.84
CA THR A 189 -6.09 4.45 -10.34
C THR A 189 -6.27 5.58 -11.34
N ASP A 190 -6.29 6.83 -10.84
CA ASP A 190 -6.34 8.05 -11.66
C ASP A 190 -5.06 8.29 -12.48
N VAL A 191 -3.96 7.60 -12.15
CA VAL A 191 -2.72 7.64 -12.94
C VAL A 191 -2.70 6.64 -14.10
N GLY A 192 -3.82 5.95 -14.35
CA GLY A 192 -3.98 5.00 -15.46
C GLY A 192 -3.29 3.66 -15.23
N TYR A 193 -3.13 3.25 -13.96
CA TYR A 193 -2.59 1.94 -13.59
C TYR A 193 -3.67 1.08 -12.94
N MET A 194 -3.72 -0.19 -13.35
CA MET A 194 -4.63 -1.18 -12.78
C MET A 194 -3.84 -2.34 -12.20
N VAL A 195 -4.25 -2.80 -11.02
CA VAL A 195 -3.60 -3.90 -10.31
C VAL A 195 -4.63 -4.72 -9.56
N GLY A 196 -4.45 -6.03 -9.54
CA GLY A 196 -5.15 -6.94 -8.65
C GLY A 196 -4.29 -7.25 -7.43
N GLU A 197 -4.92 -7.41 -6.28
CA GLU A 197 -4.30 -7.84 -5.02
C GLU A 197 -5.07 -9.04 -4.49
N VAL A 198 -4.37 -10.16 -4.25
CA VAL A 198 -4.91 -11.30 -3.50
C VAL A 198 -4.39 -11.22 -2.08
N GLU A 199 -5.28 -11.19 -1.12
CA GLU A 199 -4.97 -10.97 0.29
C GLU A 199 -5.52 -12.08 1.18
N ALA A 200 -4.70 -12.50 2.17
CA ALA A 200 -5.14 -13.25 3.33
C ALA A 200 -4.91 -12.41 4.60
N VAL A 201 -5.97 -12.19 5.38
CA VAL A 201 -5.92 -11.41 6.62
C VAL A 201 -5.91 -12.36 7.81
N PHE A 202 -5.02 -12.13 8.77
CA PHE A 202 -4.91 -12.86 10.03
C PHE A 202 -5.09 -11.88 11.19
N GLU A 203 -6.00 -12.20 12.11
CA GLU A 203 -6.23 -11.35 13.29
C GLU A 203 -5.10 -11.47 14.32
N ASN A 204 -4.44 -12.65 14.38
CA ASN A 204 -3.32 -12.90 15.28
C ASN A 204 -2.22 -13.67 14.55
N PHE A 205 -1.04 -13.11 14.49
CA PHE A 205 0.12 -13.70 13.81
C PHE A 205 0.86 -14.74 14.66
N SER A 206 0.28 -15.16 15.80
CA SER A 206 1.00 -15.96 16.81
C SER A 206 1.06 -17.44 16.54
N ASP A 207 0.26 -17.99 15.62
CA ASP A 207 0.09 -19.43 15.62
C ASP A 207 0.13 -20.07 14.21
N GLU A 208 0.97 -21.12 14.17
CA GLU A 208 1.08 -22.15 13.17
C GLU A 208 1.62 -21.72 11.81
N GLN A 209 2.93 -21.87 11.68
CA GLN A 209 3.67 -21.81 10.41
C GLN A 209 2.92 -22.52 9.26
N SER A 210 2.18 -23.59 9.58
CA SER A 210 1.35 -24.34 8.64
C SER A 210 0.23 -23.55 8.00
N TYR A 211 -0.43 -22.63 8.73
CA TYR A 211 -1.46 -21.77 8.16
C TYR A 211 -0.89 -20.70 7.23
N VAL A 212 0.28 -20.16 7.60
CA VAL A 212 0.99 -19.18 6.78
C VAL A 212 1.38 -19.79 5.44
N GLU A 213 1.98 -20.98 5.46
CA GLU A 213 2.39 -21.69 4.24
C GLU A 213 1.19 -22.07 3.36
N LEU A 214 0.12 -22.56 3.97
CA LEU A 214 -1.12 -22.86 3.25
C LEU A 214 -1.73 -21.61 2.59
N ALA A 215 -1.71 -20.47 3.28
CA ALA A 215 -2.21 -19.22 2.72
C ALA A 215 -1.31 -18.73 1.56
N LYS A 216 0.01 -18.85 1.67
CA LYS A 216 0.95 -18.54 0.58
C LYS A 216 0.67 -19.40 -0.66
N GLU A 217 0.50 -20.71 -0.48
CA GLU A 217 0.16 -21.63 -1.57
C GLU A 217 -1.16 -21.22 -2.25
N LYS A 218 -2.20 -20.95 -1.45
CA LYS A 218 -3.50 -20.52 -1.98
C LYS A 218 -3.39 -19.20 -2.75
N ILE A 219 -2.70 -18.20 -2.19
CA ILE A 219 -2.47 -16.90 -2.83
C ILE A 219 -1.74 -17.09 -4.16
N SER A 220 -0.63 -17.83 -4.17
CA SER A 220 0.16 -18.07 -5.39
C SER A 220 -0.67 -18.75 -6.46
N LYS A 221 -1.36 -19.83 -6.10
CA LYS A 221 -2.22 -20.57 -7.03
C LYS A 221 -3.34 -19.70 -7.62
N LEU A 222 -3.97 -18.84 -6.80
CA LEU A 222 -5.01 -17.94 -7.29
C LEU A 222 -4.43 -16.88 -8.23
N VAL A 223 -3.30 -16.27 -7.87
CA VAL A 223 -2.62 -15.29 -8.73
C VAL A 223 -2.24 -15.92 -10.08
N ASP A 224 -1.71 -17.15 -10.09
CA ASP A 224 -1.35 -17.86 -11.32
C ASP A 224 -2.58 -18.06 -12.22
N LEU A 225 -3.73 -18.40 -11.65
CA LEU A 225 -4.99 -18.54 -12.39
C LEU A 225 -5.52 -17.21 -12.97
N LEU A 226 -5.31 -16.10 -12.24
CA LEU A 226 -5.77 -14.77 -12.65
C LEU A 226 -4.81 -14.09 -13.63
N SER A 227 -3.55 -14.54 -13.69
CA SER A 227 -2.48 -13.94 -14.51
C SER A 227 -2.23 -14.68 -15.82
N CYS A 228 -3.05 -15.70 -16.17
CA CYS A 228 -2.79 -16.65 -17.26
C CYS A 228 -2.53 -16.05 -18.66
N ASP A 229 -2.80 -14.75 -18.87
CA ASP A 229 -2.60 -14.09 -20.17
C ASP A 229 -1.33 -13.21 -20.23
N ASN A 230 -0.54 -13.15 -19.18
CA ASN A 230 0.66 -12.32 -19.14
C ASN A 230 1.91 -13.16 -19.48
N GLU A 231 2.27 -13.21 -20.74
CA GLU A 231 3.59 -13.67 -21.21
C GLU A 231 4.67 -12.68 -20.74
N GLY A 232 5.02 -12.68 -19.49
CA GLY A 232 6.07 -11.84 -18.95
C GLY A 232 6.16 -11.96 -17.44
N ASN A 233 7.28 -12.49 -16.99
CA ASN A 233 7.64 -12.65 -15.59
C ASN A 233 8.03 -11.29 -14.95
N ASP A 234 7.35 -10.20 -15.33
CA ASP A 234 7.59 -8.88 -14.76
C ASP A 234 6.97 -8.83 -13.36
N SER A 235 7.82 -8.61 -12.37
CA SER A 235 7.38 -8.35 -10.99
C SER A 235 6.30 -7.26 -11.01
N THR A 236 5.11 -7.62 -10.54
CA THR A 236 3.97 -6.67 -10.57
C THR A 236 4.23 -5.54 -9.60
N MET A 237 4.37 -4.33 -10.12
CA MET A 237 4.54 -3.12 -9.34
C MET A 237 3.29 -2.79 -8.51
N SER A 238 3.47 -2.24 -7.34
CA SER A 238 2.39 -1.63 -6.59
C SER A 238 1.94 -0.30 -7.25
N LYS A 239 0.75 0.17 -6.91
CA LYS A 239 0.24 1.49 -7.36
C LYS A 239 1.21 2.62 -7.02
N LEU A 240 1.77 2.58 -5.82
CA LEU A 240 2.71 3.58 -5.34
C LEU A 240 4.04 3.53 -6.10
N GLU A 241 4.57 2.34 -6.37
CA GLU A 241 5.78 2.17 -7.18
C GLU A 241 5.59 2.74 -8.59
N TYR A 242 4.46 2.41 -9.23
CA TYR A 242 4.13 2.96 -10.54
C TYR A 242 4.06 4.49 -10.54
N TYR A 243 3.42 5.06 -9.50
CA TYR A 243 3.37 6.51 -9.31
C TYR A 243 4.76 7.11 -9.15
N MET A 244 5.60 6.52 -8.27
CA MET A 244 6.94 7.02 -7.99
C MET A 244 7.85 6.96 -9.21
N ILE A 245 7.78 5.89 -10.01
CA ILE A 245 8.53 5.78 -11.26
C ILE A 245 8.20 6.94 -12.21
N LYS A 246 6.92 7.31 -12.30
CA LYS A 246 6.45 8.38 -13.19
C LYS A 246 6.71 9.78 -12.66
N ASN A 247 6.52 9.99 -11.35
CA ASN A 247 6.41 11.34 -10.79
C ASN A 247 7.50 11.67 -9.77
N GLN A 248 8.15 10.65 -9.17
CA GLN A 248 9.09 10.78 -8.06
C GLN A 248 10.31 9.85 -8.26
N ARG A 249 10.90 9.88 -9.47
CA ARG A 249 11.95 8.94 -9.87
C ARG A 249 13.13 8.88 -8.88
N GLY A 250 13.58 10.01 -8.35
CA GLY A 250 14.66 10.06 -7.38
C GLY A 250 14.33 9.34 -6.07
N HIS A 251 13.09 9.47 -5.61
CA HIS A 251 12.60 8.73 -4.44
C HIS A 251 12.56 7.22 -4.71
N TYR A 252 12.01 6.83 -5.84
CA TYR A 252 12.00 5.43 -6.27
C TYR A 252 13.40 4.81 -6.31
N ASP A 253 14.34 5.48 -6.97
CA ASP A 253 15.73 5.00 -7.09
C ASP A 253 16.43 4.89 -5.73
N ALA A 254 16.11 5.78 -4.77
CA ALA A 254 16.62 5.69 -3.42
C ALA A 254 16.07 4.47 -2.67
N CYS A 255 14.78 4.18 -2.83
CA CYS A 255 14.14 2.99 -2.28
C CYS A 255 14.75 1.70 -2.84
N VAL A 256 14.97 1.63 -4.15
CA VAL A 256 15.64 0.49 -4.81
C VAL A 256 17.04 0.27 -4.27
N LYS A 257 17.84 1.36 -4.16
CA LYS A 257 19.21 1.29 -3.64
C LYS A 257 19.28 0.85 -2.18
N SER A 258 18.26 1.15 -1.38
CA SER A 258 18.20 0.70 0.01
C SER A 258 17.97 -0.81 0.16
N SER A 259 17.81 -1.55 -0.95
CA SER A 259 17.48 -2.98 -1.03
C SER A 259 16.19 -3.38 -0.30
N ARG A 260 15.29 -2.41 -0.10
CA ARG A 260 14.13 -2.58 0.80
C ARG A 260 12.79 -2.57 0.10
N ILE A 261 12.79 -2.21 -1.16
CA ILE A 261 11.57 -2.11 -1.94
C ILE A 261 11.82 -2.86 -3.21
N LEU A 262 11.83 -3.61 -3.77
CA LEU A 262 11.91 -4.11 -5.16
C LEU A 262 13.03 -5.13 -5.36
N ASN A 263 12.65 -6.33 -5.17
CA ASN A 263 13.08 -7.43 -6.06
C ASN A 263 11.92 -8.39 -6.24
#